data_b7f676cc5da83442d1d496f527995737
#
_entry.id   b7f676cc5da83442d1d496f527995737
#
_cell.length_a   1.000
_cell.length_b   1.000
_cell.length_c   1.000
_cell.angle_alpha   90.00
_cell.angle_beta   90.00
_cell.angle_gamma   90.00
#
_symmetry.space_group_name_H-M   'P 1'
#
loop_
_entity.id
_entity.type
_entity.pdbx_description
1 polymer ?
#
loop_
_entity_poly.entity_id
_entity_poly.type
_entity_poly.pdbx_seq_one_letter_code
_entity_poly.pdbx_strand_id
1 'polypeptide(L)'
;VENAKRDHFDFVTKMRDRGVDVVEMHNLLTETVAVPEGRQWILDHQVVPNQVGLGFIDELKSYLFGLGDRELAETLIGGLSTHDFPEKAGGKALKIVKEAAGATEYLLPPLPNTLYTRDTTCWIYGGVTLNALYWPARQEETILTTAIYKFHPDFAGKVNVWWGDPTEDHGLATLEGGDVMPIGKGNVLIGMSERTSRQAISQLAATLFKKGAAERVIVAAMPKIRAAMHLDTV
;
A
#
# COMPACT_ATOMS: atom_id res chain seq x y z
N VAL A 1 20.55 -5.51 -9.10
CA VAL A 1 19.26 -5.33 -9.79
C VAL A 1 18.99 -6.52 -10.70
N GLU A 2 19.84 -6.88 -11.67
CA GLU A 2 19.60 -7.95 -12.65
C GLU A 2 19.35 -9.33 -12.02
N ASN A 3 20.11 -9.70 -10.98
CA ASN A 3 19.90 -10.96 -10.27
C ASN A 3 18.52 -11.00 -9.61
N ALA A 4 18.10 -9.89 -8.97
CA ALA A 4 16.78 -9.81 -8.35
C ALA A 4 15.63 -9.92 -9.37
N LYS A 5 15.79 -9.30 -10.55
CA LYS A 5 14.81 -9.43 -11.65
C LYS A 5 14.71 -10.88 -12.13
N ARG A 6 15.85 -11.54 -12.32
CA ARG A 6 15.89 -12.94 -12.74
C ARG A 6 15.23 -13.85 -11.70
N ASP A 7 15.54 -13.67 -10.43
CA ASP A 7 14.98 -14.50 -9.35
C ASP A 7 13.48 -14.27 -9.19
N HIS A 8 13.02 -13.03 -9.35
CA HIS A 8 11.59 -12.72 -9.40
C HIS A 8 10.89 -13.37 -10.59
N PHE A 9 11.48 -13.27 -11.79
CA PHE A 9 10.94 -13.90 -12.99
C PHE A 9 10.85 -15.43 -12.85
N ASP A 10 11.88 -16.07 -12.29
CA ASP A 10 11.87 -17.51 -12.01
C ASP A 10 10.75 -17.88 -11.02
N PHE A 11 10.56 -17.09 -9.96
CA PHE A 11 9.49 -17.30 -8.98
C PHE A 11 8.10 -17.19 -9.63
N VAL A 12 7.87 -16.13 -10.41
CA VAL A 12 6.60 -15.92 -11.15
C VAL A 12 6.33 -17.06 -12.12
N THR A 13 7.35 -17.48 -12.88
CA THR A 13 7.23 -18.59 -13.84
C THR A 13 6.83 -19.88 -13.12
N LYS A 14 7.49 -20.20 -12.01
CA LYS A 14 7.16 -21.41 -11.21
C LYS A 14 5.73 -21.40 -10.67
N MET A 15 5.18 -20.25 -10.34
CA MET A 15 3.77 -20.14 -9.93
C MET A 15 2.83 -20.35 -11.13
N ARG A 16 3.11 -19.71 -12.27
CA ARG A 16 2.31 -19.85 -13.49
C ARG A 16 2.29 -21.30 -14.02
N ASP A 17 3.43 -21.98 -13.97
CA ASP A 17 3.54 -23.39 -14.34
C ASP A 17 2.68 -24.32 -13.46
N ARG A 18 2.28 -23.85 -12.28
CA ARG A 18 1.36 -24.55 -11.35
C ARG A 18 -0.09 -24.08 -11.48
N GLY A 19 -0.41 -23.32 -12.53
CA GLY A 19 -1.76 -22.82 -12.78
C GLY A 19 -2.18 -21.65 -11.89
N VAL A 20 -1.23 -20.97 -11.23
CA VAL A 20 -1.51 -19.75 -10.48
C VAL A 20 -1.57 -18.58 -11.45
N ASP A 21 -2.65 -17.81 -11.41
CA ASP A 21 -2.73 -16.53 -12.09
C ASP A 21 -1.95 -15.48 -11.29
N VAL A 22 -0.82 -15.05 -11.85
CA VAL A 22 0.07 -14.09 -11.22
C VAL A 22 -0.10 -12.73 -11.87
N VAL A 23 -0.65 -11.79 -11.12
CA VAL A 23 -0.82 -10.39 -11.50
C VAL A 23 0.22 -9.52 -10.82
N GLU A 24 0.74 -8.54 -11.54
CA GLU A 24 1.76 -7.64 -11.02
C GLU A 24 1.15 -6.32 -10.58
N MET A 25 1.55 -5.84 -9.41
CA MET A 25 1.03 -4.59 -8.82
C MET A 25 1.14 -3.40 -9.77
N HIS A 26 2.25 -3.28 -10.54
CA HIS A 26 2.42 -2.20 -11.50
C HIS A 26 1.35 -2.20 -12.60
N ASN A 27 0.96 -3.38 -13.07
CA ASN A 27 -0.08 -3.51 -14.10
C ASN A 27 -1.44 -3.17 -13.51
N LEU A 28 -1.78 -3.76 -12.35
CA LEU A 28 -3.03 -3.44 -11.66
C LEU A 28 -3.14 -1.94 -11.34
N LEU A 29 -2.06 -1.31 -10.88
CA LEU A 29 -2.08 0.13 -10.59
C LEU A 29 -2.23 0.95 -11.87
N THR A 30 -1.55 0.57 -12.98
CA THR A 30 -1.71 1.22 -14.29
C THR A 30 -3.16 1.17 -14.75
N GLU A 31 -3.80 0.02 -14.65
CA GLU A 31 -5.21 -0.17 -15.00
C GLU A 31 -6.16 0.58 -14.06
N THR A 32 -5.78 0.70 -12.78
CA THR A 32 -6.53 1.47 -11.77
C THR A 32 -6.49 2.96 -12.04
N VAL A 33 -5.33 3.54 -12.39
CA VAL A 33 -5.22 4.97 -12.69
C VAL A 33 -5.78 5.33 -14.07
N ALA A 34 -6.00 4.37 -14.95
CA ALA A 34 -6.76 4.55 -16.19
C ALA A 34 -8.26 4.80 -15.92
N VAL A 35 -8.77 4.40 -14.76
CA VAL A 35 -10.11 4.74 -14.27
C VAL A 35 -10.07 6.15 -13.67
N PRO A 36 -10.83 7.14 -14.21
CA PRO A 36 -10.73 8.54 -13.77
C PRO A 36 -10.94 8.73 -12.26
N GLU A 37 -11.92 8.02 -11.69
CA GLU A 37 -12.23 8.07 -10.26
C GLU A 37 -11.09 7.49 -9.41
N GLY A 38 -10.44 6.43 -9.88
CA GLY A 38 -9.30 5.81 -9.22
C GLY A 38 -8.08 6.73 -9.22
N ARG A 39 -7.78 7.35 -10.36
CA ARG A 39 -6.73 8.35 -10.51
C ARG A 39 -6.95 9.54 -9.56
N GLN A 40 -8.14 10.11 -9.59
CA GLN A 40 -8.48 11.25 -8.73
C GLN A 40 -8.34 10.89 -7.25
N TRP A 41 -8.90 9.74 -6.85
CA TRP A 41 -8.86 9.29 -5.47
C TRP A 41 -7.43 9.12 -4.95
N ILE A 42 -6.53 8.51 -5.74
CA ILE A 42 -5.12 8.35 -5.36
C ILE A 42 -4.46 9.71 -5.16
N LEU A 43 -4.62 10.62 -6.12
CA LEU A 43 -3.99 11.93 -6.05
C LEU A 43 -4.51 12.76 -4.89
N ASP A 44 -5.78 12.62 -4.53
CA ASP A 44 -6.37 13.32 -3.38
C ASP A 44 -5.85 12.81 -2.03
N HIS A 45 -5.39 11.55 -1.95
CA HIS A 45 -4.90 10.97 -0.71
C HIS A 45 -3.37 10.94 -0.60
N GLN A 46 -2.64 10.93 -1.72
CA GLN A 46 -1.17 11.01 -1.69
C GLN A 46 -0.63 12.44 -1.80
N VAL A 47 -1.31 13.33 -2.53
CA VAL A 47 -0.85 14.72 -2.72
C VAL A 47 -1.61 15.63 -1.76
N VAL A 48 -1.20 15.60 -0.50
CA VAL A 48 -1.85 16.33 0.59
C VAL A 48 -1.02 17.53 1.08
N PRO A 49 -1.65 18.58 1.65
CA PRO A 49 -0.93 19.77 2.11
C PRO A 49 0.18 19.50 3.11
N ASN A 50 0.01 18.50 3.97
CA ASN A 50 1.00 18.14 4.99
C ASN A 50 2.29 17.54 4.41
N GLN A 51 2.23 17.05 3.18
CA GLN A 51 3.42 16.50 2.49
C GLN A 51 4.03 17.51 1.53
N VAL A 52 3.21 18.17 0.73
CA VAL A 52 3.66 18.99 -0.39
C VAL A 52 3.69 20.48 -0.05
N GLY A 53 2.93 20.89 0.96
CA GLY A 53 2.67 22.30 1.25
C GLY A 53 1.59 22.91 0.33
N LEU A 54 0.90 23.93 0.84
CA LEU A 54 -0.23 24.56 0.14
C LEU A 54 0.18 25.30 -1.15
N GLY A 55 1.39 25.88 -1.18
CA GLY A 55 1.81 26.74 -2.28
C GLY A 55 2.17 26.03 -3.59
N PHE A 56 2.14 24.67 -3.61
CA PHE A 56 2.58 23.89 -4.76
C PHE A 56 1.64 22.71 -5.10
N ILE A 57 0.62 22.48 -4.29
CA ILE A 57 -0.24 21.30 -4.38
C ILE A 57 -1.02 21.23 -5.70
N ASP A 58 -1.52 22.38 -6.18
CA ASP A 58 -2.34 22.44 -7.39
C ASP A 58 -1.51 22.16 -8.66
N GLU A 59 -0.31 22.72 -8.73
CA GLU A 59 0.63 22.49 -9.83
C GLU A 59 1.07 21.03 -9.87
N LEU A 60 1.38 20.44 -8.70
CA LEU A 60 1.77 19.05 -8.62
C LEU A 60 0.63 18.11 -9.02
N LYS A 61 -0.57 18.32 -8.48
CA LYS A 61 -1.76 17.53 -8.87
C LYS A 61 -2.05 17.65 -10.37
N SER A 62 -2.01 18.85 -10.92
CA SER A 62 -2.24 19.09 -12.34
C SER A 62 -1.22 18.35 -13.21
N TYR A 63 0.04 18.39 -12.84
CA TYR A 63 1.11 17.69 -13.53
C TYR A 63 0.89 16.17 -13.49
N LEU A 64 0.70 15.59 -12.31
CA LEU A 64 0.48 14.16 -12.13
C LEU A 64 -0.79 13.67 -12.83
N PHE A 65 -1.84 14.48 -12.81
CA PHE A 65 -3.09 14.15 -13.52
C PHE A 65 -2.89 14.06 -15.04
N GLY A 66 -1.97 14.84 -15.59
CA GLY A 66 -1.64 14.86 -17.02
C GLY A 66 -0.69 13.76 -17.49
N LEU A 67 -0.08 12.98 -16.59
CA LEU A 67 0.81 11.89 -16.97
C LEU A 67 0.05 10.74 -17.65
N GLY A 68 0.75 9.97 -18.48
CA GLY A 68 0.23 8.69 -18.96
C GLY A 68 0.01 7.68 -17.84
N ASP A 69 -0.91 6.74 -18.01
CA ASP A 69 -1.31 5.81 -16.94
C ASP A 69 -0.12 5.04 -16.35
N ARG A 70 0.74 4.50 -17.20
CA ARG A 70 1.93 3.77 -16.78
C ARG A 70 2.94 4.67 -16.08
N GLU A 71 3.19 5.85 -16.62
CA GLU A 71 4.10 6.83 -16.06
C GLU A 71 3.62 7.32 -14.68
N LEU A 72 2.32 7.56 -14.54
CA LEU A 72 1.74 7.91 -13.25
C LEU A 72 1.92 6.77 -12.24
N ALA A 73 1.61 5.52 -12.61
CA ALA A 73 1.77 4.38 -11.72
C ALA A 73 3.22 4.22 -11.24
N GLU A 74 4.18 4.38 -12.14
CA GLU A 74 5.61 4.32 -11.81
C GLU A 74 6.04 5.48 -10.91
N THR A 75 5.52 6.70 -11.16
CA THR A 75 5.79 7.89 -10.35
C THR A 75 5.22 7.75 -8.93
N LEU A 76 4.01 7.22 -8.78
CA LEU A 76 3.37 7.00 -7.48
C LEU A 76 4.16 6.00 -6.60
N ILE A 77 4.83 5.03 -7.21
CA ILE A 77 5.66 4.06 -6.50
C ILE A 77 7.09 4.58 -6.32
N GLY A 78 7.69 5.07 -7.39
CA GLY A 78 9.10 5.46 -7.44
C GLY A 78 9.40 6.82 -6.83
N GLY A 79 8.36 7.62 -6.58
CA GLY A 79 8.47 8.99 -6.10
C GLY A 79 8.77 9.99 -7.21
N LEU A 80 8.75 11.26 -6.84
CA LEU A 80 9.05 12.39 -7.72
C LEU A 80 9.92 13.39 -6.95
N SER A 81 11.13 13.63 -7.44
CA SER A 81 12.02 14.63 -6.86
C SER A 81 11.75 16.03 -7.41
N THR A 82 12.20 17.06 -6.69
CA THR A 82 12.17 18.44 -7.18
C THR A 82 12.99 18.61 -8.46
N HIS A 83 14.01 17.77 -8.66
CA HIS A 83 14.86 17.81 -9.85
C HIS A 83 14.11 17.29 -11.09
N ASP A 84 13.31 16.24 -10.93
CA ASP A 84 12.60 15.58 -12.04
C ASP A 84 11.31 16.32 -12.43
N PHE A 85 10.84 17.21 -11.56
CA PHE A 85 9.65 18.01 -11.85
C PHE A 85 9.93 19.09 -12.90
N PRO A 86 9.14 19.20 -13.97
CA PRO A 86 9.37 20.17 -15.05
C PRO A 86 9.30 21.62 -14.55
N GLU A 87 10.34 22.40 -14.80
CA GLU A 87 10.43 23.80 -14.35
C GLU A 87 9.27 24.67 -14.84
N LYS A 88 8.81 24.44 -16.07
CA LYS A 88 7.69 25.17 -16.66
C LYS A 88 6.35 24.92 -15.96
N ALA A 89 6.18 23.78 -15.32
CA ALA A 89 4.95 23.40 -14.62
C ALA A 89 4.91 23.89 -13.16
N GLY A 90 6.09 24.14 -12.52
CA GLY A 90 6.16 24.44 -11.09
C GLY A 90 6.18 25.93 -10.71
N GLY A 91 6.36 26.82 -11.68
CA GLY A 91 6.33 28.28 -11.46
C GLY A 91 7.26 28.78 -10.35
N LYS A 92 6.80 29.80 -9.63
CA LYS A 92 7.55 30.42 -8.52
C LYS A 92 7.63 29.51 -7.28
N ALA A 93 6.59 28.71 -7.04
CA ALA A 93 6.52 27.83 -5.88
C ALA A 93 7.60 26.76 -5.94
N LEU A 94 7.81 26.10 -7.10
CA LEU A 94 8.88 25.14 -7.29
C LEU A 94 10.27 25.75 -7.06
N LYS A 95 10.46 27.01 -7.50
CA LYS A 95 11.74 27.71 -7.28
C LYS A 95 12.02 27.87 -5.80
N ILE A 96 11.02 28.26 -5.00
CA ILE A 96 11.14 28.43 -3.55
C ILE A 96 11.47 27.08 -2.90
N VAL A 97 10.80 26.00 -3.30
CA VAL A 97 11.06 24.66 -2.79
C VAL A 97 12.49 24.22 -3.10
N LYS A 98 12.96 24.39 -4.35
CA LYS A 98 14.34 24.07 -4.76
C LYS A 98 15.40 24.90 -4.01
N GLU A 99 15.12 26.17 -3.74
CA GLU A 99 16.02 27.06 -2.99
C GLU A 99 16.08 26.69 -1.50
N ALA A 100 14.95 26.29 -0.91
CA ALA A 100 14.84 25.97 0.52
C ALA A 100 15.39 24.58 0.87
N ALA A 101 15.12 23.60 0.04
CA ALA A 101 15.35 22.17 0.34
C ALA A 101 16.50 21.55 -0.45
N GLY A 102 17.03 22.27 -1.44
CA GLY A 102 18.06 21.75 -2.34
C GLY A 102 17.50 20.85 -3.46
N ALA A 103 18.40 20.36 -4.31
CA ALA A 103 18.04 19.67 -5.54
C ALA A 103 17.50 18.22 -5.34
N THR A 104 17.51 17.72 -4.13
CA THR A 104 17.22 16.31 -3.81
C THR A 104 16.04 16.10 -2.88
N GLU A 105 15.18 17.10 -2.68
CA GLU A 105 13.93 16.91 -1.97
C GLU A 105 12.92 16.14 -2.83
N TYR A 106 12.17 15.28 -2.19
CA TYR A 106 11.08 14.58 -2.84
C TYR A 106 9.76 15.34 -2.66
N LEU A 107 9.09 15.63 -3.76
CA LEU A 107 7.71 16.11 -3.78
C LEU A 107 6.74 14.97 -3.45
N LEU A 108 7.06 13.78 -3.96
CA LEU A 108 6.48 12.52 -3.54
C LEU A 108 7.63 11.59 -3.15
N PRO A 109 7.70 11.13 -1.90
CA PRO A 109 8.75 10.20 -1.50
C PRO A 109 8.57 8.85 -2.20
N PRO A 110 9.66 8.16 -2.58
CA PRO A 110 9.57 6.81 -3.10
C PRO A 110 9.04 5.87 -2.02
N LEU A 111 8.13 4.99 -2.39
CA LEU A 111 7.59 4.00 -1.47
C LEU A 111 8.62 2.89 -1.22
N PRO A 112 9.00 2.62 0.05
CA PRO A 112 10.18 1.81 0.33
C PRO A 112 10.00 0.32 0.06
N ASN A 113 8.79 -0.22 0.19
CA ASN A 113 8.60 -1.66 0.25
C ASN A 113 7.35 -2.18 -0.48
N THR A 114 6.94 -1.56 -1.57
CA THR A 114 5.80 -2.03 -2.40
C THR A 114 5.97 -3.45 -2.95
N LEU A 115 7.19 -3.99 -2.94
CA LEU A 115 7.48 -5.39 -3.25
C LEU A 115 6.73 -6.36 -2.30
N TYR A 116 6.53 -5.95 -1.04
CA TYR A 116 5.86 -6.76 -0.02
C TYR A 116 4.37 -6.43 0.04
N THR A 117 3.63 -6.79 -1.01
CA THR A 117 2.19 -6.52 -1.16
C THR A 117 1.34 -7.16 -0.06
N ARG A 118 1.84 -8.22 0.58
CA ARG A 118 1.16 -8.88 1.68
C ARG A 118 1.06 -8.00 2.93
N ASP A 119 2.03 -7.13 3.18
CA ASP A 119 2.02 -6.29 4.38
C ASP A 119 0.91 -5.25 4.34
N THR A 120 0.65 -4.68 3.17
CA THR A 120 -0.39 -3.65 2.98
C THR A 120 -1.80 -4.23 2.99
N THR A 121 -1.95 -5.49 2.55
CA THR A 121 -3.24 -6.15 2.42
C THR A 121 -3.09 -7.65 2.61
N CYS A 122 -3.95 -8.29 3.39
CA CYS A 122 -3.95 -9.74 3.47
C CYS A 122 -5.35 -10.32 3.29
N TRP A 123 -5.43 -11.37 2.51
CA TRP A 123 -6.66 -12.12 2.31
C TRP A 123 -6.91 -13.07 3.46
N ILE A 124 -8.13 -13.00 3.98
CA ILE A 124 -8.65 -13.91 5.01
C ILE A 124 -9.95 -14.49 4.46
N TYR A 125 -9.87 -15.71 3.97
CA TYR A 125 -11.00 -16.41 3.32
C TYR A 125 -11.65 -15.56 2.21
N GLY A 126 -12.86 -15.07 2.40
CA GLY A 126 -13.65 -14.33 1.39
C GLY A 126 -13.48 -12.81 1.40
N GLY A 127 -12.43 -12.27 2.01
CA GLY A 127 -12.18 -10.83 2.00
C GLY A 127 -10.77 -10.44 2.40
N VAL A 128 -10.50 -9.15 2.41
CA VAL A 128 -9.17 -8.57 2.56
C VAL A 128 -9.11 -7.56 3.70
N THR A 129 -7.94 -7.31 4.23
CA THR A 129 -7.66 -6.16 5.11
C THR A 129 -6.93 -5.07 4.34
N LEU A 130 -7.13 -3.81 4.72
CA LEU A 130 -6.42 -2.63 4.20
C LEU A 130 -5.61 -2.04 5.35
N ASN A 131 -4.36 -2.47 5.45
CA ASN A 131 -3.61 -2.39 6.70
C ASN A 131 -3.06 -0.99 7.01
N ALA A 132 -3.27 -0.51 8.23
CA ALA A 132 -2.52 0.58 8.81
C ALA A 132 -1.13 0.06 9.22
N LEU A 133 -0.11 0.34 8.41
CA LEU A 133 1.25 -0.16 8.65
C LEU A 133 1.91 0.58 9.83
N TYR A 134 2.77 -0.12 10.54
CA TYR A 134 3.45 0.40 11.73
C TYR A 134 4.37 1.58 11.43
N TRP A 135 5.16 1.49 10.35
CA TRP A 135 6.10 2.55 10.00
C TRP A 135 5.44 3.64 9.15
N PRO A 136 5.50 4.92 9.58
CA PRO A 136 4.89 6.03 8.82
C PRO A 136 5.32 6.07 7.35
N ALA A 137 6.60 5.81 7.06
CA ALA A 137 7.12 5.79 5.70
C ALA A 137 6.47 4.75 4.77
N ARG A 138 5.75 3.75 5.32
CA ARG A 138 5.07 2.71 4.56
C ARG A 138 3.55 2.89 4.48
N GLN A 139 2.98 3.80 5.25
CA GLN A 139 1.52 3.95 5.33
C GLN A 139 0.89 4.30 3.98
N GLU A 140 1.60 5.04 3.14
CA GLU A 140 1.13 5.39 1.80
C GLU A 140 1.10 4.20 0.83
N GLU A 141 1.82 3.13 1.09
CA GLU A 141 1.77 1.92 0.27
C GLU A 141 0.34 1.34 0.25
N THR A 142 -0.38 1.41 1.38
CA THR A 142 -1.76 0.91 1.48
C THR A 142 -2.76 1.76 0.69
N ILE A 143 -2.48 3.03 0.44
CA ILE A 143 -3.32 3.89 -0.42
C ILE A 143 -3.41 3.28 -1.82
N LEU A 144 -2.27 2.87 -2.40
CA LEU A 144 -2.23 2.29 -3.74
C LEU A 144 -2.97 0.95 -3.83
N THR A 145 -2.74 0.06 -2.86
CA THR A 145 -3.43 -1.23 -2.83
C THR A 145 -4.93 -1.07 -2.56
N THR A 146 -5.32 -0.11 -1.74
CA THR A 146 -6.73 0.23 -1.52
C THR A 146 -7.39 0.73 -2.80
N ALA A 147 -6.73 1.60 -3.55
CA ALA A 147 -7.26 2.10 -4.82
C ALA A 147 -7.48 0.95 -5.82
N ILE A 148 -6.56 -0.01 -5.89
CA ILE A 148 -6.72 -1.21 -6.73
C ILE A 148 -8.01 -1.95 -6.33
N TYR A 149 -8.24 -2.25 -5.06
CA TYR A 149 -9.46 -2.95 -4.63
C TYR A 149 -10.74 -2.14 -4.81
N LYS A 150 -10.67 -0.81 -4.73
CA LYS A 150 -11.83 0.08 -4.90
C LYS A 150 -12.22 0.34 -6.36
N PHE A 151 -11.24 0.46 -7.26
CA PHE A 151 -11.47 1.02 -8.59
C PHE A 151 -11.06 0.10 -9.76
N HIS A 152 -10.16 -0.86 -9.53
CA HIS A 152 -9.77 -1.78 -10.60
C HIS A 152 -10.96 -2.62 -11.06
N PRO A 153 -11.20 -2.79 -12.37
CA PRO A 153 -12.39 -3.49 -12.91
C PRO A 153 -12.60 -4.91 -12.38
N ASP A 154 -11.51 -5.61 -12.06
CA ASP A 154 -11.59 -6.98 -11.54
C ASP A 154 -11.99 -7.05 -10.07
N PHE A 155 -11.78 -6.00 -9.29
CA PHE A 155 -11.98 -5.99 -7.83
C PHE A 155 -13.10 -5.07 -7.36
N ALA A 156 -13.38 -3.99 -8.07
CA ALA A 156 -14.37 -2.98 -7.66
C ALA A 156 -15.74 -3.59 -7.38
N GLY A 157 -16.22 -3.39 -6.16
CA GLY A 157 -17.51 -3.92 -5.70
C GLY A 157 -17.56 -5.44 -5.47
N LYS A 158 -16.46 -6.17 -5.65
CA LYS A 158 -16.39 -7.63 -5.53
C LYS A 158 -15.65 -8.11 -4.30
N VAL A 159 -14.96 -7.21 -3.59
CA VAL A 159 -14.08 -7.55 -2.48
C VAL A 159 -14.68 -7.09 -1.15
N ASN A 160 -14.80 -8.00 -0.20
CA ASN A 160 -15.15 -7.64 1.17
C ASN A 160 -13.94 -7.10 1.90
N VAL A 161 -14.10 -5.99 2.62
CA VAL A 161 -13.06 -5.46 3.51
C VAL A 161 -13.40 -5.82 4.95
N TRP A 162 -12.48 -6.52 5.62
CA TRP A 162 -12.66 -6.94 7.00
C TRP A 162 -12.21 -5.89 8.01
N TRP A 163 -11.15 -5.18 7.71
CA TRP A 163 -10.57 -4.18 8.60
C TRP A 163 -9.64 -3.24 7.85
N GLY A 164 -9.51 -2.00 8.38
CA GLY A 164 -8.62 -0.97 7.90
C GLY A 164 -9.20 -0.11 6.78
N ASP A 165 -8.74 1.11 6.75
CA ASP A 165 -8.91 2.08 5.67
C ASP A 165 -7.77 3.10 5.78
N PRO A 166 -6.90 3.27 4.77
CA PRO A 166 -5.76 4.19 4.84
C PRO A 166 -6.17 5.66 4.88
N THR A 167 -7.45 5.97 4.72
CA THR A 167 -7.98 7.35 4.82
C THR A 167 -8.42 7.71 6.24
N GLU A 168 -8.40 6.76 7.16
CA GLU A 168 -8.76 6.95 8.57
C GLU A 168 -7.51 6.95 9.46
N ASP A 169 -7.57 7.71 10.55
CA ASP A 169 -6.56 7.62 11.62
C ASP A 169 -6.83 6.40 12.49
N HIS A 170 -6.00 5.39 12.39
CA HIS A 170 -6.06 4.18 13.20
C HIS A 170 -5.30 4.30 14.53
N GLY A 171 -4.64 5.42 14.79
CA GLY A 171 -3.88 5.64 16.02
C GLY A 171 -2.86 4.54 16.29
N LEU A 172 -3.02 3.81 17.39
CA LEU A 172 -2.14 2.69 17.76
C LEU A 172 -2.57 1.34 17.17
N ALA A 173 -3.65 1.29 16.40
CA ALA A 173 -4.10 0.05 15.78
C ALA A 173 -3.36 -0.18 14.46
N THR A 174 -2.25 -0.91 14.50
CA THR A 174 -1.42 -1.27 13.35
C THR A 174 -1.50 -2.76 13.05
N LEU A 175 -1.46 -3.12 11.77
CA LEU A 175 -1.48 -4.49 11.26
C LEU A 175 -0.57 -4.58 10.04
N GLU A 176 0.26 -5.62 9.98
CA GLU A 176 1.00 -5.99 8.77
C GLU A 176 0.66 -7.44 8.40
N GLY A 177 0.44 -7.70 7.11
CA GLY A 177 -0.12 -8.97 6.64
C GLY A 177 0.78 -10.19 6.81
N GLY A 178 2.08 -9.98 7.00
CA GLY A 178 3.03 -11.04 7.37
C GLY A 178 2.72 -11.68 8.74
N ASP A 179 1.96 -11.00 9.59
CA ASP A 179 1.47 -11.53 10.86
C ASP A 179 0.15 -12.31 10.75
N VAL A 180 -0.51 -12.33 9.57
CA VAL A 180 -1.86 -12.91 9.45
C VAL A 180 -1.85 -14.16 8.58
N MET A 181 -2.23 -15.29 9.17
CA MET A 181 -2.24 -16.61 8.53
C MET A 181 -3.61 -17.29 8.65
N PRO A 182 -4.43 -17.31 7.60
CA PRO A 182 -5.59 -18.21 7.53
C PRO A 182 -5.09 -19.65 7.45
N ILE A 183 -5.41 -20.46 8.46
CA ILE A 183 -4.93 -21.85 8.56
C ILE A 183 -6.01 -22.90 8.29
N GLY A 184 -7.11 -22.47 7.70
CA GLY A 184 -8.22 -23.33 7.31
C GLY A 184 -9.25 -23.56 8.42
N LYS A 185 -10.38 -24.13 8.04
CA LYS A 185 -11.49 -24.51 8.95
C LYS A 185 -11.94 -23.36 9.86
N GLY A 186 -12.07 -22.14 9.30
CA GLY A 186 -12.47 -20.96 10.05
C GLY A 186 -11.44 -20.44 11.07
N ASN A 187 -10.21 -20.96 11.07
CA ASN A 187 -9.17 -20.51 12.01
C ASN A 187 -8.23 -19.51 11.35
N VAL A 188 -7.88 -18.45 12.09
CA VAL A 188 -6.88 -17.46 11.70
C VAL A 188 -5.84 -17.35 12.81
N LEU A 189 -4.56 -17.54 12.48
CA LEU A 189 -3.44 -17.33 13.38
C LEU A 189 -2.88 -15.92 13.11
N ILE A 190 -2.72 -15.13 14.18
CA ILE A 190 -2.22 -13.75 14.08
C ILE A 190 -1.06 -13.54 15.04
N GLY A 191 0.08 -13.08 14.54
CA GLY A 191 1.21 -12.64 15.34
C GLY A 191 0.91 -11.30 16.00
N MET A 192 1.09 -11.21 17.32
CA MET A 192 1.13 -9.94 18.04
C MET A 192 2.58 -9.54 18.19
N SER A 193 3.05 -8.73 17.27
CA SER A 193 4.46 -8.35 17.09
C SER A 193 4.74 -6.89 17.46
N GLU A 194 5.90 -6.38 17.07
CA GLU A 194 6.18 -4.95 17.10
C GLU A 194 5.23 -4.18 16.18
N ARG A 195 4.87 -4.77 15.03
CA ARG A 195 4.15 -4.12 13.93
C ARG A 195 2.66 -4.40 13.91
N THR A 196 2.22 -5.45 14.56
CA THR A 196 0.82 -5.82 14.68
C THR A 196 0.36 -5.72 16.12
N SER A 197 -0.52 -4.75 16.36
CA SER A 197 -0.94 -4.37 17.70
C SER A 197 -2.16 -5.16 18.19
N ARG A 198 -2.31 -5.28 19.52
CA ARG A 198 -3.50 -5.88 20.15
C ARG A 198 -4.80 -5.17 19.75
N GLN A 199 -4.72 -3.86 19.50
CA GLN A 199 -5.88 -3.04 19.12
C GLN A 199 -6.40 -3.49 17.74
N ALA A 200 -5.52 -3.59 16.74
CA ALA A 200 -5.90 -4.05 15.40
C ALA A 200 -6.40 -5.50 15.43
N ILE A 201 -5.69 -6.39 16.15
CA ILE A 201 -6.10 -7.81 16.28
C ILE A 201 -7.52 -7.93 16.85
N SER A 202 -7.84 -7.19 17.91
CA SER A 202 -9.17 -7.27 18.52
C SER A 202 -10.28 -6.72 17.62
N GLN A 203 -10.02 -5.63 16.90
CA GLN A 203 -10.97 -5.05 15.94
C GLN A 203 -11.20 -5.98 14.74
N LEU A 204 -10.14 -6.54 14.17
CA LEU A 204 -10.22 -7.50 13.08
C LEU A 204 -11.00 -8.75 13.52
N ALA A 205 -10.65 -9.34 14.67
CA ALA A 205 -11.32 -10.51 15.20
C ALA A 205 -12.83 -10.27 15.40
N ALA A 206 -13.19 -9.12 15.97
CA ALA A 206 -14.60 -8.75 16.15
C ALA A 206 -15.35 -8.66 14.82
N THR A 207 -14.72 -8.10 13.79
CA THR A 207 -15.33 -8.02 12.45
C THR A 207 -15.47 -9.40 11.82
N LEU A 208 -14.43 -10.24 11.88
CA LEU A 208 -14.45 -11.60 11.32
C LEU A 208 -15.57 -12.44 11.96
N PHE A 209 -15.72 -12.38 13.29
CA PHE A 209 -16.78 -13.10 14.00
C PHE A 209 -18.18 -12.55 13.65
N LYS A 210 -18.36 -11.23 13.65
CA LYS A 210 -19.63 -10.58 13.30
C LYS A 210 -20.08 -10.93 11.88
N LYS A 211 -19.15 -11.07 10.96
CA LYS A 211 -19.41 -11.39 9.54
C LYS A 211 -19.45 -12.90 9.27
N GLY A 212 -19.18 -13.74 10.26
CA GLY A 212 -19.09 -15.20 10.09
C GLY A 212 -17.92 -15.63 9.18
N ALA A 213 -16.91 -14.79 9.02
CA ALA A 213 -15.76 -15.07 8.16
C ALA A 213 -14.71 -15.96 8.85
N ALA A 214 -14.68 -15.97 10.18
CA ALA A 214 -13.84 -16.88 10.96
C ALA A 214 -14.59 -17.39 12.20
N GLU A 215 -14.22 -18.58 12.66
CA GLU A 215 -14.73 -19.20 13.89
C GLU A 215 -13.78 -18.98 15.08
N ARG A 216 -12.49 -18.85 14.79
CA ARG A 216 -11.44 -18.71 15.80
C ARG A 216 -10.30 -17.83 15.32
N VAL A 217 -9.84 -16.94 16.19
CA VAL A 217 -8.59 -16.19 16.05
C VAL A 217 -7.65 -16.65 17.15
N ILE A 218 -6.47 -17.14 16.77
CA ILE A 218 -5.39 -17.57 17.64
C ILE A 218 -4.31 -16.50 17.60
N VAL A 219 -3.92 -15.98 18.77
CA VAL A 219 -2.91 -14.92 18.85
C VAL A 219 -1.59 -15.52 19.35
N ALA A 220 -0.53 -15.37 18.57
CA ALA A 220 0.82 -15.70 18.95
C ALA A 220 1.53 -14.45 19.48
N ALA A 221 1.87 -14.39 20.75
CA ALA A 221 2.65 -13.30 21.31
C ALA A 221 4.12 -13.45 20.88
N MET A 222 4.64 -12.41 20.20
CA MET A 222 5.98 -12.42 19.65
C MET A 222 6.89 -11.39 20.31
N PRO A 223 8.22 -11.63 20.36
CA PRO A 223 9.16 -10.62 20.80
C PRO A 223 9.13 -9.39 19.89
N LYS A 224 9.17 -8.19 20.49
CA LYS A 224 9.23 -6.93 19.73
C LYS A 224 10.66 -6.62 19.30
N ILE A 225 11.18 -7.40 18.36
CA ILE A 225 12.52 -7.25 17.80
C ILE A 225 12.49 -7.42 16.29
N ARG A 226 13.42 -6.78 15.58
CA ARG A 226 13.50 -6.84 14.12
C ARG A 226 13.63 -8.27 13.57
N ALA A 227 14.31 -9.16 14.29
CA ALA A 227 14.50 -10.56 13.87
C ALA A 227 13.18 -11.38 13.90
N ALA A 228 12.18 -10.90 14.64
CA ALA A 228 10.84 -11.50 14.72
C ALA A 228 9.79 -10.47 14.32
N MET A 229 10.01 -9.80 13.16
CA MET A 229 9.15 -8.69 12.74
C MET A 229 7.73 -9.12 12.41
N HIS A 230 7.57 -10.31 11.83
CA HIS A 230 6.29 -10.91 11.48
C HIS A 230 6.28 -12.42 11.77
N LEU A 231 5.10 -12.98 11.88
CA LEU A 231 4.90 -14.40 12.12
C LEU A 231 5.42 -15.27 10.96
N ASP A 232 5.40 -14.78 9.74
CA ASP A 232 5.94 -15.48 8.56
C ASP A 232 7.47 -15.52 8.49
N THR A 233 8.15 -14.78 9.38
CA THR A 233 9.62 -14.77 9.47
C THR A 233 10.18 -15.65 10.62
N VAL A 234 9.32 -16.27 11.43
CA VAL A 234 9.70 -17.12 12.59
C VAL A 234 9.14 -18.57 12.50
#